data_8c6edb10ca374a41486b2b714a95513b
#
_entry.id   8c6edb10ca374a41486b2b714a95513b
#
_cell.length_a   1.000
_cell.length_b   1.000
_cell.length_c   1.000
_cell.angle_alpha   90.00
_cell.angle_beta   90.00
_cell.angle_gamma   90.00
#
_symmetry.space_group_name_H-M   'P 1'
#
loop_
_entity.id
_entity.type
_entity.pdbx_description
1 polymer ?
#
loop_
_entity_poly.entity_id
_entity_poly.type
_entity_poly.pdbx_seq_one_letter_code
_entity_poly.pdbx_strand_id
1 'polypeptide(L)'
;EARIELVIHWQGGDHTELSVVKNRVGQHRWTTDVEVQTLITQLARQLNDGTIASLLNRLGHRTAKGHTWTEMRVRSFRADHHIAVYKAGEREARGELTLEQAADALGTSKMTVLRMIAAGSLQAMQACKGAPWVIKAVDVQRPAVRAAVNSPARGPLPSDPRQFSLDIQ
;
A
#
# COMPACT_ATOMS: atom_id res chain seq x y z
N GLU A 1 7.33 18.62 23.40
CA GLU A 1 6.08 19.02 22.71
C GLU A 1 5.54 20.28 23.39
N ALA A 2 5.20 21.32 22.60
CA ALA A 2 4.57 22.52 23.14
C ALA A 2 3.13 22.21 23.58
N ARG A 3 2.73 22.66 24.75
CA ARG A 3 1.38 22.50 25.30
C ARG A 3 0.72 23.86 25.46
N ILE A 4 -0.59 23.88 25.35
CA ILE A 4 -1.42 25.04 25.62
C ILE A 4 -2.15 24.75 26.91
N GLU A 5 -1.95 25.60 27.91
CA GLU A 5 -2.68 25.55 29.17
C GLU A 5 -3.92 26.44 29.01
N LEU A 6 -5.07 25.86 29.24
CA LEU A 6 -6.38 26.52 29.18
C LEU A 6 -7.00 26.54 30.58
N VAL A 7 -7.44 27.70 31.01
CA VAL A 7 -8.24 27.85 32.25
C VAL A 7 -9.65 28.29 31.85
N ILE A 8 -10.62 27.44 32.07
CA ILE A 8 -12.04 27.72 31.80
C ILE A 8 -12.68 28.15 33.09
N HIS A 9 -13.16 29.39 33.11
CA HIS A 9 -13.94 29.91 34.23
C HIS A 9 -15.43 29.70 33.97
N TRP A 10 -16.08 28.99 34.86
CA TRP A 10 -17.51 28.74 34.77
C TRP A 10 -18.29 29.86 35.49
N GLN A 11 -19.48 30.14 35.01
CA GLN A 11 -20.39 31.05 35.70
C GLN A 11 -20.79 30.42 37.06
N GLY A 12 -20.32 31.00 38.17
CA GLY A 12 -20.46 30.40 39.52
C GLY A 12 -19.16 30.34 40.28
N GLY A 13 -18.03 30.74 39.67
CA GLY A 13 -16.74 30.89 40.34
C GLY A 13 -15.80 29.67 40.25
N ASP A 14 -16.29 28.54 39.77
CA ASP A 14 -15.46 27.36 39.50
C ASP A 14 -14.60 27.55 38.28
N HIS A 15 -13.45 26.87 38.25
CA HIS A 15 -12.58 26.83 37.06
C HIS A 15 -12.11 25.40 36.75
N THR A 16 -11.82 25.16 35.49
CA THR A 16 -11.23 23.89 35.04
C THR A 16 -9.96 24.18 34.28
N GLU A 17 -8.87 23.54 34.66
CA GLU A 17 -7.59 23.61 33.96
C GLU A 17 -7.46 22.45 32.99
N LEU A 18 -7.10 22.75 31.73
CA LEU A 18 -6.87 21.78 30.67
C LEU A 18 -5.52 22.03 30.03
N SER A 19 -4.72 20.98 29.91
CA SER A 19 -3.46 21.01 29.20
C SER A 19 -3.60 20.25 27.88
N VAL A 20 -3.48 20.93 26.76
CA VAL A 20 -3.67 20.38 25.42
C VAL A 20 -2.37 20.46 24.64
N VAL A 21 -2.00 19.39 23.95
CA VAL A 21 -0.83 19.42 23.07
C VAL A 21 -1.09 20.36 21.91
N LYS A 22 -0.17 21.33 21.72
CA LYS A 22 -0.25 22.27 20.60
C LYS A 22 0.09 21.56 19.29
N ASN A 23 -0.82 21.63 18.32
CA ASN A 23 -0.52 21.17 16.98
C ASN A 23 0.65 21.96 16.39
N ARG A 24 1.59 21.28 15.71
CA ARG A 24 2.63 21.96 14.94
C ARG A 24 2.03 22.66 13.74
N VAL A 25 2.72 23.67 13.22
CA VAL A 25 2.30 24.36 12.00
C VAL A 25 2.18 23.31 10.86
N GLY A 26 1.02 23.27 10.21
CA GLY A 26 0.70 22.25 9.20
C GLY A 26 0.15 20.92 9.75
N GLN A 27 0.20 20.69 11.05
CA GLN A 27 -0.48 19.55 11.71
C GLN A 27 -1.81 20.00 12.30
N HIS A 28 -2.86 19.41 11.83
CA HIS A 28 -4.18 19.58 12.42
C HIS A 28 -4.88 18.23 12.59
N ARG A 29 -5.91 18.21 13.41
CA ARG A 29 -6.69 17.02 13.79
C ARG A 29 -7.17 16.16 12.59
N TRP A 30 -7.21 16.74 11.41
CA TRP A 30 -7.74 16.13 10.19
C TRP A 30 -6.63 15.79 9.18
N THR A 31 -5.39 15.60 9.62
CA THR A 31 -4.31 15.17 8.74
C THR A 31 -4.43 13.66 8.47
N THR A 32 -4.35 13.26 7.21
CA THR A 32 -4.30 11.85 6.83
C THR A 32 -3.02 11.22 7.38
N ASP A 33 -3.12 10.00 7.87
CA ASP A 33 -1.99 9.24 8.40
C ASP A 33 -0.86 9.14 7.37
N VAL A 34 0.38 9.28 7.84
CA VAL A 34 1.60 9.24 7.00
C VAL A 34 1.74 7.89 6.28
N GLU A 35 1.33 6.79 6.91
CA GLU A 35 1.32 5.47 6.27
C GLU A 35 0.37 5.43 5.08
N VAL A 36 -0.83 6.00 5.24
CA VAL A 36 -1.82 6.09 4.16
C VAL A 36 -1.35 7.01 3.04
N GLN A 37 -0.68 8.13 3.37
CA GLN A 37 -0.08 9.03 2.36
C GLN A 37 0.99 8.30 1.54
N THR A 38 1.89 7.59 2.22
CA THR A 38 2.95 6.79 1.58
C THR A 38 2.34 5.70 0.68
N LEU A 39 1.32 5.02 1.19
CA LEU A 39 0.62 3.98 0.44
C LEU A 39 -0.05 4.53 -0.82
N ILE A 40 -0.78 5.65 -0.73
CA ILE A 40 -1.39 6.30 -1.90
C ILE A 40 -0.32 6.69 -2.93
N THR A 41 0.82 7.23 -2.47
CA THR A 41 1.94 7.62 -3.36
C THR A 41 2.50 6.42 -4.12
N GLN A 42 2.66 5.28 -3.45
CA GLN A 42 3.15 4.05 -4.09
C GLN A 42 2.12 3.45 -5.05
N LEU A 43 0.85 3.44 -4.66
CA LEU A 43 -0.23 2.88 -5.48
C LEU A 43 -0.52 3.75 -6.72
N ALA A 44 -0.42 5.08 -6.61
CA ALA A 44 -0.64 6.01 -7.72
C ALA A 44 0.34 5.82 -8.90
N ARG A 45 1.46 5.12 -8.68
CA ARG A 45 2.38 4.72 -9.75
C ARG A 45 1.88 3.58 -10.62
N GLN A 46 0.82 2.89 -10.21
CA GLN A 46 0.40 1.62 -10.83
C GLN A 46 -1.10 1.53 -11.06
N LEU A 47 -1.90 2.28 -10.32
CA LEU A 47 -3.34 2.14 -10.23
C LEU A 47 -4.05 3.49 -10.44
N ASN A 48 -5.24 3.43 -11.00
CA ASN A 48 -6.14 4.59 -11.06
C ASN A 48 -6.77 4.86 -9.68
N ASP A 49 -7.32 6.06 -9.53
CA ASP A 49 -7.87 6.56 -8.26
C ASP A 49 -9.03 5.70 -7.72
N GLY A 50 -9.87 5.16 -8.57
CA GLY A 50 -10.97 4.28 -8.17
C GLY A 50 -10.49 2.95 -7.58
N THR A 51 -9.46 2.36 -8.20
CA THR A 51 -8.84 1.12 -7.71
C THR A 51 -8.10 1.36 -6.39
N ILE A 52 -7.40 2.49 -6.26
CA ILE A 52 -6.75 2.90 -5.00
C ILE A 52 -7.78 3.04 -3.89
N ALA A 53 -8.89 3.75 -4.15
CA ALA A 53 -9.96 3.92 -3.18
C ALA A 53 -10.54 2.57 -2.70
N SER A 54 -10.81 1.66 -3.63
CA SER A 54 -11.30 0.31 -3.33
C SER A 54 -10.32 -0.48 -2.46
N LEU A 55 -9.02 -0.39 -2.76
CA LEU A 55 -7.98 -1.07 -2.02
C LEU A 55 -7.83 -0.53 -0.60
N LEU A 56 -7.80 0.80 -0.43
CA LEU A 56 -7.73 1.46 0.88
C LEU A 56 -8.92 1.07 1.77
N ASN A 57 -10.13 1.05 1.22
CA ASN A 57 -11.32 0.64 1.95
C ASN A 57 -11.26 -0.83 2.37
N ARG A 58 -10.79 -1.72 1.50
CA ARG A 58 -10.62 -3.15 1.79
C ARG A 58 -9.59 -3.39 2.90
N LEU A 59 -8.55 -2.56 2.98
CA LEU A 59 -7.55 -2.60 4.04
C LEU A 59 -8.03 -1.95 5.34
N GLY A 60 -9.23 -1.34 5.35
CA GLY A 60 -9.80 -0.70 6.52
C GLY A 60 -9.35 0.75 6.74
N HIS A 61 -8.52 1.30 5.83
CA HIS A 61 -8.09 2.69 5.96
C HIS A 61 -9.26 3.66 5.76
N ARG A 62 -9.26 4.72 6.55
CA ARG A 62 -10.24 5.80 6.49
C ARG A 62 -9.54 7.12 6.22
N THR A 63 -10.30 8.10 5.73
CA THR A 63 -9.80 9.49 5.65
C THR A 63 -9.60 10.05 7.05
N ALA A 64 -8.88 11.14 7.18
CA ALA A 64 -8.69 11.84 8.45
C ALA A 64 -10.00 12.20 9.18
N LYS A 65 -11.11 12.33 8.45
CA LYS A 65 -12.45 12.57 9.00
C LYS A 65 -13.25 11.28 9.26
N GLY A 66 -12.62 10.11 9.16
CA GLY A 66 -13.27 8.81 9.37
C GLY A 66 -14.14 8.30 8.20
N HIS A 67 -14.17 9.00 7.08
CA HIS A 67 -14.96 8.59 5.92
C HIS A 67 -14.26 7.50 5.09
N THR A 68 -15.04 6.75 4.30
CA THR A 68 -14.51 5.84 3.28
C THR A 68 -13.79 6.62 2.18
N TRP A 69 -12.82 6.00 1.55
CA TRP A 69 -12.16 6.53 0.37
C TRP A 69 -13.07 6.38 -0.85
N THR A 70 -13.12 7.41 -1.66
CA THR A 70 -13.77 7.42 -2.98
C THR A 70 -12.76 7.87 -4.02
N GLU A 71 -13.01 7.59 -5.29
CA GLU A 71 -12.16 8.07 -6.39
C GLU A 71 -11.91 9.58 -6.29
N MET A 72 -12.94 10.36 -6.05
CA MET A 72 -12.85 11.81 -5.92
C MET A 72 -11.94 12.23 -4.75
N ARG A 73 -12.02 11.54 -3.61
CA ARG A 73 -11.17 11.82 -2.45
C ARG A 73 -9.71 11.47 -2.69
N VAL A 74 -9.43 10.37 -3.39
CA VAL A 74 -8.08 10.00 -3.80
C VAL A 74 -7.54 11.02 -4.79
N ARG A 75 -8.33 11.45 -5.77
CA ARG A 75 -7.97 12.49 -6.74
C ARG A 75 -7.62 13.80 -6.04
N SER A 76 -8.49 14.29 -5.14
CA SER A 76 -8.24 15.51 -4.35
C SER A 76 -6.95 15.38 -3.54
N PHE A 77 -6.79 14.27 -2.82
CA PHE A 77 -5.59 14.00 -2.04
C PHE A 77 -4.32 14.05 -2.90
N ARG A 78 -4.33 13.39 -4.07
CA ARG A 78 -3.17 13.42 -4.98
C ARG A 78 -2.87 14.83 -5.49
N ALA A 79 -3.90 15.61 -5.84
CA ALA A 79 -3.74 17.00 -6.28
C ALA A 79 -3.10 17.85 -5.18
N ASP A 80 -3.59 17.75 -3.95
CA ASP A 80 -3.08 18.49 -2.80
C ASP A 80 -1.62 18.13 -2.45
N HIS A 81 -1.23 16.87 -2.70
CA HIS A 81 0.12 16.38 -2.43
C HIS A 81 1.02 16.30 -3.67
N HIS A 82 0.61 16.86 -4.80
CA HIS A 82 1.35 16.87 -6.08
C HIS A 82 1.75 15.47 -6.58
N ILE A 83 0.93 14.45 -6.30
CA ILE A 83 1.14 13.07 -6.73
C ILE A 83 0.57 12.90 -8.14
N ALA A 84 1.42 12.48 -9.10
CA ALA A 84 1.02 12.26 -10.47
C ALA A 84 -0.06 11.17 -10.61
N VAL A 85 -0.94 11.30 -11.61
CA VAL A 85 -1.89 10.25 -11.98
C VAL A 85 -1.16 9.17 -12.79
N TYR A 86 -1.52 7.92 -12.55
CA TYR A 86 -1.02 6.80 -13.36
C TYR A 86 -1.44 6.94 -14.83
N LYS A 87 -0.51 6.72 -15.74
CA LYS A 87 -0.75 6.64 -17.17
C LYS A 87 -0.35 5.26 -17.67
N ALA A 88 -1.17 4.69 -18.57
CA ALA A 88 -0.84 3.43 -19.23
C ALA A 88 0.49 3.54 -19.98
N GLY A 89 1.32 2.50 -19.88
CA GLY A 89 2.67 2.48 -20.50
C GLY A 89 3.79 3.01 -19.61
N GLU A 90 3.53 3.76 -18.55
CA GLU A 90 4.58 4.24 -17.65
C GLU A 90 5.31 3.11 -16.93
N ARG A 91 4.63 2.01 -16.70
CA ARG A 91 5.17 0.84 -16.05
C ARG A 91 6.23 0.16 -16.91
N GLU A 92 5.89 -0.04 -18.16
CA GLU A 92 6.79 -0.59 -19.20
C GLU A 92 7.99 0.34 -19.42
N ALA A 93 7.75 1.65 -19.47
CA ALA A 93 8.81 2.65 -19.62
C ALA A 93 9.81 2.62 -18.44
N ARG A 94 9.38 2.23 -17.24
CA ARG A 94 10.25 2.04 -16.06
C ARG A 94 10.88 0.64 -16.00
N GLY A 95 10.64 -0.23 -16.98
CA GLY A 95 11.09 -1.62 -16.97
C GLY A 95 10.48 -2.46 -15.86
N GLU A 96 9.25 -2.13 -15.46
CA GLU A 96 8.49 -2.83 -14.42
C GLU A 96 7.46 -3.75 -15.04
N LEU A 97 7.49 -5.03 -14.67
CA LEU A 97 6.57 -6.06 -15.12
C LEU A 97 5.49 -6.34 -14.07
N THR A 98 4.31 -6.74 -14.56
CA THR A 98 3.29 -7.38 -13.72
C THR A 98 3.68 -8.84 -13.45
N LEU A 99 2.98 -9.48 -12.52
CA LEU A 99 3.12 -10.91 -12.26
C LEU A 99 2.86 -11.74 -13.54
N GLU A 100 1.89 -11.33 -14.36
CA GLU A 100 1.54 -11.97 -15.63
C GLU A 100 2.63 -11.82 -16.67
N GLN A 101 3.07 -10.58 -16.90
CA GLN A 101 4.17 -10.29 -17.83
C GLN A 101 5.48 -11.00 -17.43
N ALA A 102 5.77 -11.12 -16.14
CA ALA A 102 6.93 -11.86 -15.65
C ALA A 102 6.77 -13.37 -15.88
N ALA A 103 5.58 -13.91 -15.71
CA ALA A 103 5.28 -15.32 -16.01
C ALA A 103 5.46 -15.62 -17.50
N ASP A 104 4.94 -14.77 -18.38
CA ASP A 104 5.10 -14.88 -19.82
C ASP A 104 6.57 -14.79 -20.25
N ALA A 105 7.32 -13.82 -19.68
CA ALA A 105 8.74 -13.63 -19.99
C ALA A 105 9.63 -14.80 -19.53
N LEU A 106 9.20 -15.52 -18.48
CA LEU A 106 9.87 -16.72 -17.97
C LEU A 106 9.35 -18.03 -18.58
N GLY A 107 8.29 -17.98 -19.38
CA GLY A 107 7.64 -19.16 -19.96
C GLY A 107 7.02 -20.07 -18.89
N THR A 108 6.49 -19.51 -17.80
CA THR A 108 5.98 -20.27 -16.68
C THR A 108 4.64 -19.75 -16.15
N SER A 109 4.07 -20.39 -15.14
CA SER A 109 2.81 -19.95 -14.54
C SER A 109 3.01 -18.84 -13.51
N LYS A 110 1.98 -17.99 -13.31
CA LYS A 110 1.95 -16.97 -12.25
C LYS A 110 2.24 -17.58 -10.86
N MET A 111 1.79 -18.82 -10.63
CA MET A 111 2.01 -19.51 -9.36
C MET A 111 3.49 -19.85 -9.16
N THR A 112 4.20 -20.24 -10.22
CA THR A 112 5.65 -20.48 -10.18
C THR A 112 6.38 -19.18 -9.84
N VAL A 113 6.01 -18.06 -10.48
CA VAL A 113 6.59 -16.74 -10.16
C VAL A 113 6.37 -16.36 -8.70
N LEU A 114 5.16 -16.57 -8.16
CA LEU A 114 4.88 -16.33 -6.73
C LEU A 114 5.74 -17.20 -5.81
N ARG A 115 5.96 -18.48 -6.16
CA ARG A 115 6.85 -19.36 -5.41
C ARG A 115 8.29 -18.86 -5.45
N MET A 116 8.77 -18.39 -6.60
CA MET A 116 10.10 -17.81 -6.75
C MET A 116 10.27 -16.56 -5.91
N ILE A 117 9.24 -15.70 -5.84
CA ILE A 117 9.22 -14.52 -4.97
C ILE A 117 9.28 -14.95 -3.50
N ALA A 118 8.44 -15.90 -3.09
CA ALA A 118 8.41 -16.43 -1.74
C ALA A 118 9.71 -17.11 -1.32
N ALA A 119 10.39 -17.80 -2.25
CA ALA A 119 11.70 -18.41 -2.04
C ALA A 119 12.87 -17.40 -2.09
N GLY A 120 12.61 -16.12 -2.39
CA GLY A 120 13.64 -15.09 -2.52
C GLY A 120 14.52 -15.19 -3.77
N SER A 121 14.22 -16.11 -4.70
CA SER A 121 14.96 -16.28 -5.95
C SER A 121 14.63 -15.21 -7.00
N LEU A 122 13.46 -14.60 -6.90
CA LEU A 122 13.04 -13.44 -7.71
C LEU A 122 12.64 -12.28 -6.80
N GLN A 123 13.28 -11.13 -6.97
CA GLN A 123 12.93 -9.94 -6.20
C GLN A 123 11.67 -9.28 -6.79
N ALA A 124 10.74 -8.96 -5.92
CA ALA A 124 9.52 -8.26 -6.27
C ALA A 124 9.07 -7.37 -5.11
N MET A 125 8.31 -6.33 -5.41
CA MET A 125 7.74 -5.42 -4.43
C MET A 125 6.22 -5.42 -4.55
N GLN A 126 5.55 -5.32 -3.40
CA GLN A 126 4.12 -5.16 -3.32
C GLN A 126 3.83 -4.08 -2.27
N ALA A 127 3.17 -2.99 -2.66
CA ALA A 127 2.92 -1.85 -1.78
C ALA A 127 2.07 -2.22 -0.56
N CYS A 128 1.11 -3.13 -0.74
CA CYS A 128 0.28 -3.68 0.33
C CYS A 128 -0.40 -4.96 -0.13
N LYS A 129 -1.02 -5.68 0.78
CA LYS A 129 -1.80 -6.90 0.46
C LYS A 129 -2.90 -6.58 -0.58
N GLY A 130 -2.86 -7.29 -1.69
CA GLY A 130 -3.80 -7.11 -2.81
C GLY A 130 -3.44 -6.02 -3.81
N ALA A 131 -2.34 -5.30 -3.61
CA ALA A 131 -1.77 -4.45 -4.66
C ALA A 131 -1.10 -5.30 -5.74
N PRO A 132 -0.95 -4.78 -6.97
CA PRO A 132 -0.17 -5.47 -8.00
C PRO A 132 1.30 -5.64 -7.60
N TRP A 133 1.88 -6.76 -7.97
CA TRP A 133 3.32 -6.97 -7.85
C TRP A 133 4.09 -6.11 -8.84
N VAL A 134 5.23 -5.61 -8.41
CA VAL A 134 6.21 -4.89 -9.24
C VAL A 134 7.47 -5.73 -9.32
N ILE A 135 7.79 -6.20 -10.50
CA ILE A 135 8.95 -7.03 -10.79
C ILE A 135 9.80 -6.28 -11.81
N LYS A 136 11.08 -6.14 -11.58
CA LYS A 136 11.96 -5.48 -12.54
C LYS A 136 12.29 -6.42 -13.69
N ALA A 137 12.17 -5.94 -14.92
CA ALA A 137 12.50 -6.72 -16.12
C ALA A 137 13.94 -7.25 -16.13
N VAL A 138 14.87 -6.46 -15.61
CA VAL A 138 16.30 -6.87 -15.46
C VAL A 138 16.48 -8.06 -14.52
N ASP A 139 15.65 -8.18 -13.47
CA ASP A 139 15.73 -9.30 -12.55
C ASP A 139 15.23 -10.60 -13.18
N VAL A 140 14.18 -10.52 -13.98
CA VAL A 140 13.64 -11.66 -14.75
C VAL A 140 14.65 -12.21 -15.76
N GLN A 141 15.52 -11.36 -16.30
CA GLN A 141 16.53 -11.74 -17.27
C GLN A 141 17.79 -12.39 -16.66
N ARG A 142 17.94 -12.35 -15.33
CA ARG A 142 19.10 -12.93 -14.65
C ARG A 142 19.21 -14.44 -14.92
N PRO A 143 20.40 -14.96 -15.29
CA PRO A 143 20.58 -16.40 -15.55
C PRO A 143 20.15 -17.29 -14.36
N ALA A 144 20.42 -16.84 -13.13
CA ALA A 144 20.02 -17.56 -11.90
C ALA A 144 18.50 -17.69 -11.77
N VAL A 145 17.74 -16.64 -12.15
CA VAL A 145 16.27 -16.65 -12.11
C VAL A 145 15.72 -17.60 -13.18
N ARG A 146 16.27 -17.58 -14.40
CA ARG A 146 15.89 -18.50 -15.47
C ARG A 146 16.22 -19.95 -15.14
N ALA A 147 17.35 -20.21 -14.50
CA ALA A 147 17.71 -21.55 -14.02
C ALA A 147 16.75 -22.04 -12.93
N ALA A 148 16.33 -21.17 -12.03
CA ALA A 148 15.40 -21.50 -10.96
C ALA A 148 13.97 -21.88 -11.45
N VAL A 149 13.55 -21.42 -12.63
CA VAL A 149 12.27 -21.83 -13.24
C VAL A 149 12.21 -23.33 -13.48
N ASN A 150 13.33 -23.92 -13.91
CA ASN A 150 13.44 -25.34 -14.25
C ASN A 150 13.74 -26.23 -13.03
N SER A 151 14.06 -25.65 -11.89
CA SER A 151 14.25 -26.39 -10.65
C SER A 151 12.90 -26.58 -9.95
N PRO A 152 12.50 -27.80 -9.58
CA PRO A 152 11.29 -28.05 -8.83
C PRO A 152 11.48 -27.55 -7.39
N ALA A 153 11.33 -26.24 -7.19
CA ALA A 153 11.36 -25.66 -5.87
C ALA A 153 10.11 -26.12 -5.09
N ARG A 154 10.29 -27.14 -4.25
CA ARG A 154 9.34 -27.53 -3.19
C ARG A 154 9.40 -26.52 -2.06
N GLY A 155 9.07 -25.25 -2.32
CA GLY A 155 8.82 -24.28 -1.26
C GLY A 155 7.34 -24.29 -0.87
N PRO A 156 7.00 -24.12 0.42
CA PRO A 156 5.60 -23.95 0.81
C PRO A 156 5.02 -22.71 0.11
N LEU A 157 3.78 -22.83 -0.35
CA LEU A 157 2.99 -21.68 -0.81
C LEU A 157 2.97 -20.63 0.32
N PRO A 158 3.05 -19.32 0.01
CA PRO A 158 2.78 -18.31 1.00
C PRO A 158 1.38 -18.58 1.56
N SER A 159 1.32 -18.95 2.84
CA SER A 159 0.07 -19.23 3.53
C SER A 159 -0.81 -17.97 3.46
N ASP A 160 -1.93 -18.06 2.77
CA ASP A 160 -2.98 -17.04 2.87
C ASP A 160 -3.47 -17.07 4.34
N PRO A 161 -3.32 -15.98 5.11
CA PRO A 161 -3.80 -15.94 6.49
C PRO A 161 -5.32 -16.12 6.64
N ARG A 162 -6.04 -16.34 5.56
CA ARG A 162 -7.49 -16.65 5.55
C ARG A 162 -7.81 -18.13 5.43
N GLN A 163 -6.81 -18.99 5.28
CA GLN A 163 -7.05 -20.44 5.31
C GLN A 163 -7.21 -20.87 6.77
N PHE A 164 -8.41 -20.65 7.31
CA PHE A 164 -8.84 -21.28 8.54
C PHE A 164 -8.99 -22.78 8.25
N SER A 165 -8.23 -23.60 8.95
CA SER A 165 -8.49 -25.03 9.03
C SER A 165 -9.90 -25.22 9.60
N LEU A 166 -10.79 -25.76 8.81
CA LEU A 166 -12.04 -26.33 9.32
C LEU A 166 -11.63 -27.67 9.96
N ASP A 167 -11.34 -27.65 11.24
CA ASP A 167 -11.29 -28.87 12.04
C ASP A 167 -12.74 -29.37 12.19
N ILE A 168 -13.10 -30.33 11.35
CA ILE A 168 -14.31 -31.10 11.50
C ILE A 168 -14.01 -32.18 12.56
N GLN A 169 -14.55 -32.00 13.75
CA GLN A 169 -14.74 -33.09 14.74
C GLN A 169 -15.99 -33.88 14.41
#